data_1be2db7a9a9f2653b5de632480050bfd
#
_entry.id   1be2db7a9a9f2653b5de632480050bfd
#
_cell.length_a   1.000
_cell.length_b   1.000
_cell.length_c   1.000
_cell.angle_alpha   90.00
_cell.angle_beta   90.00
_cell.angle_gamma   90.00
#
_symmetry.space_group_name_H-M   'P 1'
#
loop_
_entity.id
_entity.type
_entity.pdbx_description
1 polymer ?
#
loop_
_entity_poly.entity_id
_entity_poly.type
_entity_poly.pdbx_seq_one_letter_code
_entity_poly.pdbx_strand_id
1 'polypeptide(L)'
;SLGLNLPSDSSDMYIITNFNKLNVGFHVQKVHGIHRLSWTQINMPDATINGGGQGVATGIVKLGEKLLVILDFEKIVSDISPETGLRTSQLDSLQERERNMIPILIAEDSPFLEKMIVDCLNKAGYMNVTKTANGQEAWDYLTSLKRKGVLNERVGCVVTDIEMPLMDGHRLLKLIRSDKDMN
;
A
#
# COMPACT_ATOMS: atom_id res chain seq x y z
N SER A 1 -17.95 14.40 4.34
CA SER A 1 -17.38 15.28 5.40
C SER A 1 -17.15 14.43 6.65
N LEU A 2 -16.01 14.60 7.30
CA LEU A 2 -15.64 13.88 8.52
C LEU A 2 -16.44 14.35 9.77
N GLY A 3 -17.55 15.09 9.58
CA GLY A 3 -18.44 15.50 10.67
C GLY A 3 -17.84 16.50 11.66
N LEU A 4 -16.74 17.16 11.31
CA LEU A 4 -16.11 18.16 12.18
C LEU A 4 -16.85 19.48 12.06
N ASN A 5 -17.32 20.04 13.22
CA ASN A 5 -17.84 21.39 13.29
C ASN A 5 -16.68 22.38 13.07
N LEU A 6 -16.66 23.05 11.93
CA LEU A 6 -15.68 24.07 11.63
C LEU A 6 -16.07 25.40 12.28
N PRO A 7 -15.14 26.11 12.95
CA PRO A 7 -15.39 27.47 13.42
C PRO A 7 -15.59 28.39 12.21
N SER A 8 -16.52 29.33 12.32
CA SER A 8 -16.97 30.24 11.25
C SER A 8 -15.90 31.27 10.76
N ASP A 9 -14.69 31.23 11.29
CA ASP A 9 -13.62 32.22 11.05
C ASP A 9 -12.36 31.58 10.43
N SER A 10 -12.47 30.39 9.81
CA SER A 10 -11.34 29.75 9.14
C SER A 10 -11.21 30.24 7.70
N SER A 11 -10.07 30.80 7.34
CA SER A 11 -9.70 31.00 5.94
C SER A 11 -9.78 29.66 5.21
N ASP A 12 -10.59 29.56 4.18
CA ASP A 12 -10.72 28.36 3.35
C ASP A 12 -9.36 28.03 2.71
N MET A 13 -8.71 27.01 3.22
CA MET A 13 -7.42 26.54 2.72
C MET A 13 -7.56 25.12 2.20
N TYR A 14 -7.00 24.87 1.02
CA TYR A 14 -7.09 23.56 0.36
C TYR A 14 -5.69 23.03 0.07
N ILE A 15 -5.45 21.76 0.38
CA ILE A 15 -4.29 21.02 -0.08
C ILE A 15 -4.73 20.22 -1.30
N ILE A 16 -4.12 20.52 -2.45
CA ILE A 16 -4.38 19.78 -3.69
C ILE A 16 -3.36 18.66 -3.81
N THR A 17 -3.84 17.44 -3.94
CA THR A 17 -3.03 16.25 -4.15
C THR A 17 -3.41 15.58 -5.46
N ASN A 18 -2.46 14.85 -6.06
CA ASN A 18 -2.71 14.06 -7.25
C ASN A 18 -2.49 12.58 -6.92
N PHE A 19 -3.57 11.80 -6.96
CA PHE A 19 -3.55 10.35 -6.78
C PHE A 19 -3.96 9.70 -8.10
N ASN A 20 -3.07 8.93 -8.70
CA ASN A 20 -3.37 8.19 -9.94
C ASN A 20 -4.05 9.05 -11.03
N LYS A 21 -3.54 10.27 -11.26
CA LYS A 21 -4.10 11.27 -12.20
C LYS A 21 -5.43 11.89 -11.74
N LEU A 22 -5.91 11.58 -10.56
CA LEU A 22 -7.06 12.23 -9.95
C LEU A 22 -6.58 13.38 -9.05
N ASN A 23 -7.02 14.60 -9.34
CA ASN A 23 -6.76 15.75 -8.46
C ASN A 23 -7.81 15.79 -7.35
N VAL A 24 -7.37 15.72 -6.11
CA VAL A 24 -8.22 15.77 -4.92
C VAL A 24 -7.85 16.98 -4.07
N GLY A 25 -8.85 17.78 -3.70
CA GLY A 25 -8.70 18.92 -2.80
C GLY A 25 -9.15 18.56 -1.38
N PHE A 26 -8.24 18.66 -0.40
CA PHE A 26 -8.56 18.50 1.01
C PHE A 26 -8.75 19.87 1.65
N HIS A 27 -9.95 20.14 2.16
CA HIS A 27 -10.20 21.34 2.95
C HIS A 27 -9.56 21.20 4.32
N VAL A 28 -8.67 22.11 4.67
CA VAL A 28 -7.92 22.11 5.94
C VAL A 28 -8.06 23.44 6.66
N GLN A 29 -8.03 23.41 7.97
CA GLN A 29 -8.14 24.63 8.79
C GLN A 29 -6.87 25.48 8.75
N LYS A 30 -5.70 24.81 8.71
CA LYS A 30 -4.41 25.50 8.76
C LYS A 30 -3.29 24.59 8.26
N VAL A 31 -2.33 25.18 7.57
CA VAL A 31 -1.07 24.52 7.20
C VAL A 31 0.03 25.08 8.11
N HIS A 32 0.71 24.23 8.87
CA HIS A 32 1.77 24.61 9.79
C HIS A 32 3.16 24.53 9.18
N GLY A 33 3.30 23.91 8.03
CA GLY A 33 4.56 23.74 7.31
C GLY A 33 4.85 22.28 6.95
N ILE A 34 6.06 22.06 6.49
CA ILE A 34 6.55 20.74 6.10
C ILE A 34 7.58 20.29 7.13
N HIS A 35 7.39 19.10 7.69
CA HIS A 35 8.31 18.48 8.63
C HIS A 35 8.97 17.26 7.97
N ARG A 36 10.29 17.17 8.13
CA ARG A 36 11.02 15.94 7.73
C ARG A 36 11.03 14.99 8.92
N LEU A 37 10.51 13.79 8.70
CA LEU A 37 10.43 12.75 9.71
C LEU A 37 11.31 11.57 9.28
N SER A 38 11.96 10.94 10.26
CA SER A 38 12.62 9.65 10.03
C SER A 38 11.62 8.51 10.28
N TRP A 39 11.71 7.43 9.53
CA TRP A 39 10.91 6.23 9.75
C TRP A 39 11.03 5.69 11.19
N THR A 40 12.19 5.88 11.82
CA THR A 40 12.41 5.47 13.22
C THR A 40 11.61 6.29 14.24
N GLN A 41 11.03 7.42 13.84
CA GLN A 41 10.20 8.29 14.69
C GLN A 41 8.71 7.99 14.55
N ILE A 42 8.34 7.18 13.54
CA ILE A 42 6.95 6.84 13.25
C ILE A 42 6.60 5.57 14.03
N ASN A 43 5.64 5.69 14.91
CA ASN A 43 5.10 4.58 15.67
C ASN A 43 3.78 4.12 15.06
N MET A 44 3.50 2.82 15.13
CA MET A 44 2.19 2.30 14.70
C MET A 44 1.08 2.86 15.60
N PRO A 45 -0.05 3.28 15.02
CA PRO A 45 -1.19 3.73 15.80
C PRO A 45 -1.78 2.56 16.61
N ASP A 46 -2.13 2.85 17.86
CA ASP A 46 -2.85 1.91 18.72
C ASP A 46 -4.24 1.61 18.12
N ALA A 47 -4.76 0.41 18.38
CA ALA A 47 -6.08 -0.02 17.93
C ALA A 47 -7.21 0.94 18.37
N THR A 48 -7.03 1.65 19.48
CA THR A 48 -7.94 2.68 20.00
C THR A 48 -8.03 3.91 19.09
N ILE A 49 -6.95 4.29 18.43
CA ILE A 49 -6.91 5.45 17.52
C ILE A 49 -7.55 5.10 16.17
N ASN A 50 -7.45 3.85 15.77
CA ASN A 50 -8.00 3.35 14.51
C ASN A 50 -9.42 2.78 14.62
N GLY A 51 -10.11 2.94 15.78
CA GLY A 51 -11.50 2.52 15.91
C GLY A 51 -11.76 1.04 15.62
N GLY A 52 -10.81 0.16 15.96
CA GLY A 52 -10.97 -1.28 15.79
C GLY A 52 -10.46 -1.87 14.46
N GLY A 53 -9.51 -1.22 13.79
CA GLY A 53 -8.75 -1.86 12.69
C GLY A 53 -9.06 -1.37 11.28
N GLN A 54 -9.99 -0.42 11.10
CA GLN A 54 -10.27 0.22 9.80
C GLN A 54 -9.93 1.72 9.76
N GLY A 55 -9.13 2.22 10.69
CA GLY A 55 -8.78 3.63 10.76
C GLY A 55 -7.94 4.12 9.59
N VAL A 56 -7.99 5.42 9.37
CA VAL A 56 -7.21 6.11 8.34
C VAL A 56 -5.84 6.59 8.84
N ALA A 57 -5.48 6.27 10.10
CA ALA A 57 -4.19 6.60 10.68
C ALA A 57 -3.16 5.52 10.36
N THR A 58 -2.08 5.88 9.68
CA THR A 58 -0.96 4.99 9.33
C THR A 58 0.22 5.09 10.28
N GLY A 59 0.31 6.21 11.02
CA GLY A 59 1.41 6.40 11.95
C GLY A 59 1.15 7.52 12.95
N ILE A 60 1.92 7.50 14.03
CA ILE A 60 1.95 8.56 15.05
C ILE A 60 3.39 8.99 15.27
N VAL A 61 3.60 10.30 15.29
CA VAL A 61 4.91 10.90 15.57
C VAL A 61 4.77 11.91 16.69
N LYS A 62 5.70 11.86 17.64
CA LYS A 62 5.82 12.89 18.68
C LYS A 62 6.77 14.00 18.20
N LEU A 63 6.22 15.19 18.01
CA LEU A 63 6.98 16.38 17.62
C LEU A 63 6.95 17.41 18.78
N GLY A 64 8.00 17.42 19.61
CA GLY A 64 8.01 18.15 20.87
C GLY A 64 6.95 17.63 21.82
N GLU A 65 6.03 18.49 22.26
CA GLU A 65 4.90 18.09 23.12
C GLU A 65 3.64 17.70 22.34
N LYS A 66 3.67 17.78 21.00
CA LYS A 66 2.51 17.47 20.14
C LYS A 66 2.62 16.07 19.58
N LEU A 67 1.47 15.40 19.49
CA LEU A 67 1.32 14.16 18.73
C LEU A 67 0.76 14.51 17.33
N LEU A 68 1.46 14.07 16.32
CA LEU A 68 1.02 14.17 14.93
C LEU A 68 0.52 12.79 14.50
N VAL A 69 -0.66 12.76 13.92
CA VAL A 69 -1.21 11.56 13.29
C VAL A 69 -0.95 11.64 11.80
N ILE A 70 -0.30 10.63 11.26
CA ILE A 70 -0.09 10.47 9.83
C ILE A 70 -1.33 9.78 9.28
N LEU A 71 -1.95 10.39 8.27
CA LEU A 71 -3.19 9.88 7.65
C LEU A 71 -2.90 9.25 6.31
N ASP A 72 -3.59 8.15 6.05
CA ASP A 72 -3.67 7.52 4.73
C ASP A 72 -4.68 8.28 3.87
N PHE A 73 -4.18 9.18 3.03
CA PHE A 73 -5.03 9.98 2.16
C PHE A 73 -5.64 9.15 1.03
N GLU A 74 -4.98 8.10 0.56
CA GLU A 74 -5.52 7.20 -0.46
C GLU A 74 -6.73 6.45 0.08
N LYS A 75 -6.60 5.94 1.31
CA LYS A 75 -7.72 5.31 1.99
C LYS A 75 -8.89 6.27 2.22
N ILE A 76 -8.62 7.51 2.65
CA ILE A 76 -9.65 8.54 2.82
C ILE A 76 -10.39 8.79 1.50
N VAL A 77 -9.67 8.92 0.40
CA VAL A 77 -10.27 9.12 -0.94
C VAL A 77 -11.09 7.90 -1.35
N SER A 78 -10.56 6.71 -1.14
CA SER A 78 -11.26 5.44 -1.45
C SER A 78 -12.53 5.25 -0.61
N ASP A 79 -12.49 5.62 0.67
CA ASP A 79 -13.68 5.52 1.56
C ASP A 79 -14.78 6.53 1.19
N ILE A 80 -14.40 7.72 0.70
CA ILE A 80 -15.34 8.76 0.30
C ILE A 80 -15.90 8.51 -1.11
N SER A 81 -15.07 8.03 -2.02
CA SER A 81 -15.41 7.81 -3.42
C SER A 81 -14.85 6.46 -3.89
N PRO A 82 -15.55 5.37 -3.57
CA PRO A 82 -15.13 4.02 -3.95
C PRO A 82 -14.92 3.83 -5.46
N GLU A 83 -15.51 4.73 -6.26
CA GLU A 83 -15.37 4.72 -7.72
C GLU A 83 -13.99 5.20 -8.21
N THR A 84 -13.24 5.90 -7.36
CA THR A 84 -11.91 6.45 -7.69
C THR A 84 -10.76 5.52 -7.28
N GLY A 85 -11.02 4.59 -6.37
CA GLY A 85 -10.14 3.46 -6.10
C GLY A 85 -10.16 2.44 -7.24
N LEU A 86 -9.26 1.49 -7.22
CA LEU A 86 -9.35 0.31 -8.08
C LEU A 86 -10.79 -0.23 -7.96
N ARG A 87 -11.56 -0.19 -9.06
CA ARG A 87 -12.99 -0.54 -9.04
C ARG A 87 -13.13 -2.02 -8.71
N THR A 88 -13.22 -2.34 -7.42
CA THR A 88 -13.60 -3.68 -6.98
C THR A 88 -14.94 -4.11 -7.55
N SER A 89 -15.84 -3.13 -7.86
CA SER A 89 -17.09 -3.40 -8.57
C SER A 89 -16.91 -3.97 -9.99
N GLN A 90 -15.80 -3.67 -10.67
CA GLN A 90 -15.47 -4.33 -11.94
C GLN A 90 -15.00 -5.77 -11.72
N LEU A 91 -14.48 -6.09 -10.55
CA LEU A 91 -14.11 -7.45 -10.19
C LEU A 91 -15.33 -8.31 -9.87
N ASP A 92 -16.41 -7.69 -9.36
CA ASP A 92 -17.66 -8.41 -9.08
C ASP A 92 -18.38 -8.81 -10.38
N SER A 93 -18.06 -8.16 -11.52
CA SER A 93 -18.53 -8.53 -12.84
C SER A 93 -17.71 -9.64 -13.51
N LEU A 94 -16.55 -10.00 -12.95
CA LEU A 94 -15.79 -11.14 -13.44
C LEU A 94 -16.52 -12.43 -13.07
N GLN A 95 -16.87 -13.23 -14.08
CA GLN A 95 -17.35 -14.58 -13.86
C GLN A 95 -16.33 -15.40 -13.06
N GLU A 96 -16.78 -16.32 -12.22
CA GLU A 96 -15.90 -17.26 -11.55
C GLU A 96 -14.96 -17.90 -12.57
N ARG A 97 -13.67 -17.68 -12.39
CA ARG A 97 -12.62 -18.28 -13.23
C ARG A 97 -12.14 -19.57 -12.60
N GLU A 98 -11.71 -20.49 -13.44
CA GLU A 98 -11.03 -21.70 -12.97
C GLU A 98 -9.85 -21.32 -12.07
N ARG A 99 -9.70 -22.07 -10.98
CA ARG A 99 -8.62 -21.85 -10.02
C ARG A 99 -7.27 -22.08 -10.67
N ASN A 100 -6.43 -21.08 -10.64
CA ASN A 100 -5.06 -21.13 -11.13
C ASN A 100 -4.09 -21.24 -9.95
N MET A 101 -3.23 -22.23 -9.97
CA MET A 101 -2.27 -22.51 -8.90
C MET A 101 -0.87 -21.93 -9.18
N ILE A 102 -0.73 -21.09 -10.21
CA ILE A 102 0.54 -20.39 -10.47
C ILE A 102 0.95 -19.67 -9.20
N PRO A 103 2.15 -19.93 -8.65
CA PRO A 103 2.64 -19.24 -7.48
C PRO A 103 3.02 -17.80 -7.83
N ILE A 104 2.42 -16.85 -7.14
CA ILE A 104 2.67 -15.40 -7.34
C ILE A 104 3.35 -14.85 -6.09
N LEU A 105 4.46 -14.17 -6.28
CA LEU A 105 5.13 -13.39 -5.24
C LEU A 105 4.73 -11.93 -5.39
N ILE A 106 4.25 -11.31 -4.30
CA ILE A 106 3.93 -9.88 -4.24
C ILE A 106 4.96 -9.19 -3.35
N ALA A 107 5.47 -8.04 -3.80
CA ALA A 107 6.24 -7.10 -2.99
C ALA A 107 5.52 -5.76 -2.98
N GLU A 108 4.96 -5.40 -1.82
CA GLU A 108 4.14 -4.19 -1.61
C GLU A 108 4.30 -3.74 -0.16
N ASP A 109 4.66 -2.49 0.07
CA ASP A 109 4.88 -1.95 1.42
C ASP A 109 3.63 -1.36 2.07
N SER A 110 2.60 -1.10 1.29
CA SER A 110 1.29 -0.67 1.79
C SER A 110 0.40 -1.88 2.12
N PRO A 111 0.09 -2.17 3.39
CA PRO A 111 -0.78 -3.29 3.75
C PRO A 111 -2.18 -3.20 3.13
N PHE A 112 -2.62 -1.98 2.82
CA PHE A 112 -3.90 -1.74 2.15
C PHE A 112 -3.86 -2.16 0.68
N LEU A 113 -2.83 -1.71 -0.07
CA LEU A 113 -2.65 -2.09 -1.48
C LEU A 113 -2.34 -3.57 -1.62
N GLU A 114 -1.49 -4.14 -0.74
CA GLU A 114 -1.23 -5.57 -0.68
C GLU A 114 -2.53 -6.36 -0.59
N LYS A 115 -3.40 -6.00 0.37
CA LYS A 115 -4.70 -6.65 0.54
C LYS A 115 -5.57 -6.53 -0.72
N MET A 116 -5.63 -5.34 -1.33
CA MET A 116 -6.42 -5.14 -2.57
C MET A 116 -5.89 -5.99 -3.72
N ILE A 117 -4.57 -6.05 -3.91
CA ILE A 117 -3.95 -6.88 -4.96
C ILE A 117 -4.29 -8.35 -4.73
N VAL A 118 -4.15 -8.83 -3.48
CA VAL A 118 -4.48 -10.21 -3.12
C VAL A 118 -5.96 -10.52 -3.36
N ASP A 119 -6.87 -9.63 -2.95
CA ASP A 119 -8.31 -9.80 -3.17
C ASP A 119 -8.65 -9.83 -4.67
N CYS A 120 -7.98 -8.98 -5.48
CA CYS A 120 -8.10 -9.00 -6.93
C CYS A 120 -7.62 -10.32 -7.54
N LEU A 121 -6.45 -10.79 -7.13
CA LEU A 121 -5.88 -12.04 -7.62
C LEU A 121 -6.75 -13.23 -7.23
N ASN A 122 -7.24 -13.29 -6.00
CA ASN A 122 -8.14 -14.34 -5.54
C ASN A 122 -9.45 -14.38 -6.34
N LYS A 123 -10.07 -13.21 -6.58
CA LYS A 123 -11.26 -13.09 -7.44
C LYS A 123 -10.97 -13.51 -8.89
N ALA A 124 -9.76 -13.27 -9.38
CA ALA A 124 -9.32 -13.72 -10.70
C ALA A 124 -8.95 -15.23 -10.75
N GLY A 125 -9.03 -15.94 -9.62
CA GLY A 125 -8.77 -17.38 -9.53
C GLY A 125 -7.34 -17.74 -9.12
N TYR A 126 -6.45 -16.78 -8.88
CA TYR A 126 -5.08 -17.04 -8.42
C TYR A 126 -5.04 -17.17 -6.91
N MET A 127 -4.91 -18.41 -6.42
CA MET A 127 -5.03 -18.71 -4.99
C MET A 127 -3.68 -18.88 -4.28
N ASN A 128 -2.58 -19.03 -5.03
CA ASN A 128 -1.26 -19.29 -4.48
C ASN A 128 -0.41 -18.02 -4.48
N VAL A 129 -0.63 -17.16 -3.47
CA VAL A 129 0.01 -15.84 -3.36
C VAL A 129 0.90 -15.80 -2.12
N THR A 130 2.17 -15.48 -2.33
CA THR A 130 3.15 -15.17 -1.27
C THR A 130 3.36 -13.66 -1.21
N LYS A 131 3.45 -13.08 -0.01
CA LYS A 131 3.52 -11.65 0.22
C LYS A 131 4.83 -11.27 0.90
N THR A 132 5.38 -10.13 0.51
CA THR A 132 6.55 -9.51 1.12
C THR A 132 6.35 -8.01 1.21
N ALA A 133 6.85 -7.38 2.27
CA ALA A 133 6.60 -5.97 2.55
C ALA A 133 7.55 -5.00 1.82
N ASN A 134 8.53 -5.50 1.07
CA ASN A 134 9.48 -4.68 0.32
C ASN A 134 10.31 -5.54 -0.63
N GLY A 135 11.05 -4.90 -1.52
CA GLY A 135 11.90 -5.59 -2.50
C GLY A 135 13.04 -6.38 -1.88
N GLN A 136 13.55 -5.99 -0.69
CA GLN A 136 14.62 -6.74 -0.02
C GLN A 136 14.11 -8.10 0.48
N GLU A 137 12.95 -8.13 1.11
CA GLU A 137 12.32 -9.38 1.55
C GLU A 137 12.00 -10.29 0.36
N ALA A 138 11.48 -9.69 -0.74
CA ALA A 138 11.23 -10.45 -1.96
C ALA A 138 12.51 -11.06 -2.53
N TRP A 139 13.60 -10.31 -2.57
CA TRP A 139 14.90 -10.81 -3.03
C TRP A 139 15.46 -11.92 -2.15
N ASP A 140 15.38 -11.75 -0.82
CA ASP A 140 15.81 -12.76 0.14
C ASP A 140 15.00 -14.04 0.01
N TYR A 141 13.70 -13.93 -0.20
CA TYR A 141 12.82 -15.06 -0.46
C TYR A 141 13.22 -15.79 -1.76
N LEU A 142 13.34 -15.08 -2.88
CA LEU A 142 13.75 -15.65 -4.18
C LEU A 142 15.11 -16.36 -4.08
N THR A 143 16.10 -15.73 -3.46
CA THR A 143 17.43 -16.32 -3.30
C THR A 143 17.44 -17.54 -2.39
N SER A 144 16.56 -17.56 -1.39
CA SER A 144 16.38 -18.72 -0.52
C SER A 144 15.82 -19.92 -1.27
N LEU A 145 14.81 -19.70 -2.13
CA LEU A 145 14.21 -20.73 -2.97
C LEU A 145 15.19 -21.25 -4.04
N LYS A 146 15.96 -20.34 -4.64
CA LYS A 146 17.02 -20.71 -5.58
C LYS A 146 18.02 -21.65 -4.94
N ARG A 147 18.53 -21.31 -3.72
CA ARG A 147 19.47 -22.17 -2.96
C ARG A 147 18.90 -23.55 -2.64
N LYS A 148 17.57 -23.64 -2.49
CA LYS A 148 16.87 -24.92 -2.25
C LYS A 148 16.56 -25.68 -3.53
N GLY A 149 16.79 -25.10 -4.71
CA GLY A 149 16.48 -25.70 -6.01
C GLY A 149 14.98 -25.81 -6.35
N VAL A 150 14.14 -25.03 -5.65
CA VAL A 150 12.66 -25.10 -5.81
C VAL A 150 12.04 -23.79 -6.33
N LEU A 151 12.86 -22.89 -6.88
CA LEU A 151 12.40 -21.57 -7.28
C LEU A 151 11.24 -21.63 -8.28
N ASN A 152 11.40 -22.36 -9.39
CA ASN A 152 10.40 -22.45 -10.46
C ASN A 152 9.10 -23.16 -10.05
N GLU A 153 9.15 -23.96 -8.98
CA GLU A 153 7.96 -24.59 -8.41
C GLU A 153 7.19 -23.65 -7.48
N ARG A 154 7.88 -22.64 -6.93
CA ARG A 154 7.37 -21.78 -5.88
C ARG A 154 7.11 -20.33 -6.30
N VAL A 155 7.65 -19.92 -7.44
CA VAL A 155 7.41 -18.57 -8.00
C VAL A 155 7.34 -18.67 -9.51
N GLY A 156 6.15 -18.41 -10.05
CA GLY A 156 5.89 -18.34 -11.50
C GLY A 156 5.71 -16.90 -11.98
N CYS A 157 5.40 -15.97 -11.06
CA CYS A 157 5.23 -14.57 -11.39
C CYS A 157 5.61 -13.70 -10.17
N VAL A 158 6.19 -12.54 -10.44
CA VAL A 158 6.47 -11.51 -9.42
C VAL A 158 5.70 -10.25 -9.78
N VAL A 159 4.92 -9.75 -8.82
CA VAL A 159 4.23 -8.45 -8.87
C VAL A 159 4.88 -7.56 -7.82
N THR A 160 5.39 -6.41 -8.23
CA THR A 160 6.10 -5.52 -7.30
C THR A 160 5.63 -4.09 -7.46
N ASP A 161 5.47 -3.38 -6.35
CA ASP A 161 5.43 -1.94 -6.38
C ASP A 161 6.80 -1.38 -6.79
N ILE A 162 6.81 -0.14 -7.28
CA ILE A 162 8.02 0.56 -7.71
C ILE A 162 8.70 1.23 -6.52
N GLU A 163 7.94 1.95 -5.72
CA GLU A 163 8.46 2.77 -4.62
C GLU A 163 8.27 2.07 -3.27
N MET A 164 9.28 1.35 -2.81
CA MET A 164 9.28 0.64 -1.53
C MET A 164 10.52 0.98 -0.70
N PRO A 165 10.45 0.91 0.63
CA PRO A 165 11.61 1.05 1.52
C PRO A 165 12.60 -0.09 1.32
N LEU A 166 13.87 0.12 1.72
CA LEU A 166 14.99 -0.82 1.67
C LEU A 166 15.44 -1.19 0.25
N MET A 167 14.55 -1.69 -0.58
CA MET A 167 14.79 -2.02 -1.98
C MET A 167 13.54 -1.70 -2.79
N ASP A 168 13.69 -0.82 -3.77
CA ASP A 168 12.65 -0.48 -4.74
C ASP A 168 12.44 -1.58 -5.79
N GLY A 169 11.27 -1.54 -6.48
CA GLY A 169 10.90 -2.54 -7.48
C GLY A 169 11.81 -2.55 -8.71
N HIS A 170 12.38 -1.41 -9.09
CA HIS A 170 13.33 -1.35 -10.22
C HIS A 170 14.61 -2.11 -9.90
N ARG A 171 15.13 -1.94 -8.68
CA ARG A 171 16.30 -2.67 -8.22
C ARG A 171 16.03 -4.16 -8.12
N LEU A 172 14.89 -4.54 -7.56
CA LEU A 172 14.45 -5.93 -7.50
C LEU A 172 14.38 -6.55 -8.89
N LEU A 173 13.71 -5.89 -9.84
CA LEU A 173 13.62 -6.34 -11.23
C LEU A 173 14.99 -6.51 -11.87
N LYS A 174 15.90 -5.54 -11.67
CA LYS A 174 17.26 -5.61 -12.20
C LYS A 174 18.02 -6.81 -11.66
N LEU A 175 17.91 -7.12 -10.37
CA LEU A 175 18.55 -8.27 -9.75
C LEU A 175 17.99 -9.59 -10.33
N ILE A 176 16.64 -9.71 -10.43
CA ILE A 176 15.99 -10.87 -11.05
C ILE A 176 16.49 -11.07 -12.49
N ARG A 177 16.47 -10.02 -13.31
CA ARG A 177 16.91 -10.09 -14.73
C ARG A 177 18.40 -10.34 -14.91
N SER A 178 19.22 -10.02 -13.93
CA SER A 178 20.67 -10.28 -13.96
C SER A 178 21.02 -11.71 -13.54
N ASP A 179 20.10 -12.40 -12.94
CA ASP A 179 20.29 -13.78 -12.47
C ASP A 179 19.78 -14.76 -13.53
N LYS A 180 20.68 -15.64 -14.00
CA LYS A 180 20.38 -16.58 -15.12
C LYS A 180 19.31 -17.63 -14.76
N ASP A 181 19.14 -17.94 -13.49
CA ASP A 181 18.18 -18.95 -13.02
C ASP A 181 16.81 -18.35 -12.69
N MET A 182 16.70 -17.00 -12.69
CA MET A 182 15.47 -16.26 -12.39
C MET A 182 14.88 -15.55 -13.61
N ASN A 183 15.60 -15.52 -14.75
CA ASN A 183 15.19 -14.78 -15.95
C ASN A 183 14.48 -15.67 -16.95
#